data_61806dab1ff632b0bbc85fb06ab77b56
#
_entry.id   61806dab1ff632b0bbc85fb06ab77b56
#
_cell.length_a   1.000
_cell.length_b   1.000
_cell.length_c   1.000
_cell.angle_alpha   90.00
_cell.angle_beta   90.00
_cell.angle_gamma   90.00
#
_symmetry.space_group_name_H-M   'P 1'
#
loop_
_entity.id
_entity.type
_entity.pdbx_description
1 polymer ?
#
loop_
_entity_poly.entity_id
_entity_poly.type
_entity_poly.pdbx_seq_one_letter_code
_entity_poly.pdbx_strand_id
1 'polypeptide(L)'
;MSEFDPQTWVNRSWERHFKKVAGKSAEKRLVEAKKLTVDLDSINGIEAVVEWCTFRRVKVAFTTKSEGVYDSGLGEIHINSRQSIENQLYTLLHECGHLLIDDRSQTTEFRFRKGYYVLDDVVRKSFVHRISIVDEEFEAWARGRKLARKLGVKINDDVFDTLKAKFLKSYMLWAIGDPSYQISEPK
;
A
#
# COMPACT_ATOMS: atom_id res chain seq x y z
N MET A 1 14.25 18.67 6.22
CA MET A 1 13.33 17.90 5.37
C MET A 1 12.12 18.77 5.16
N SER A 2 11.81 19.18 3.91
CA SER A 2 10.62 20.00 3.64
C SER A 2 9.39 19.13 3.84
N GLU A 3 8.45 19.58 4.64
CA GLU A 3 7.13 18.98 4.79
C GLU A 3 6.48 18.86 3.41
N PHE A 4 5.94 17.67 3.13
CA PHE A 4 5.16 17.44 1.93
C PHE A 4 3.83 18.19 2.08
N ASP A 5 3.64 19.24 1.27
CA ASP A 5 2.38 19.95 1.15
C ASP A 5 1.58 19.40 -0.04
N PRO A 6 0.53 18.59 0.21
CA PRO A 6 -0.30 17.99 -0.83
C PRO A 6 -0.93 19.01 -1.77
N GLN A 7 -1.36 20.17 -1.24
CA GLN A 7 -2.03 21.22 -2.00
C GLN A 7 -1.10 21.88 -3.03
N THR A 8 0.13 22.14 -2.65
CA THR A 8 1.15 22.70 -3.56
C THR A 8 1.54 21.71 -4.65
N TRP A 9 1.58 20.40 -4.32
CA TRP A 9 1.87 19.35 -5.29
C TRP A 9 0.72 19.17 -6.29
N VAL A 10 -0.52 19.17 -5.83
CA VAL A 10 -1.74 19.12 -6.65
C VAL A 10 -1.74 20.28 -7.65
N ASN A 11 -1.59 21.53 -7.20
CA ASN A 11 -1.64 22.71 -8.05
C ASN A 11 -0.58 22.69 -9.16
N ARG A 12 0.67 22.34 -8.86
CA ARG A 12 1.75 22.27 -9.87
C ARG A 12 1.58 21.12 -10.86
N SER A 13 0.93 20.04 -10.47
CA SER A 13 0.62 18.90 -11.34
C SER A 13 -0.50 19.27 -12.34
N TRP A 14 -1.53 20.00 -11.87
CA TRP A 14 -2.65 20.49 -12.68
C TRP A 14 -2.21 21.42 -13.79
N GLU A 15 -1.43 22.47 -13.49
CA GLU A 15 -0.97 23.44 -14.48
C GLU A 15 -0.16 22.82 -15.62
N ARG A 16 0.72 21.86 -15.28
CA ARG A 16 1.50 21.13 -16.28
C ARG A 16 0.62 20.26 -17.18
N HIS A 17 -0.43 19.67 -16.64
CA HIS A 17 -1.32 18.77 -17.37
C HIS A 17 -2.24 19.54 -18.35
N PHE A 18 -2.83 20.63 -17.92
CA PHE A 18 -3.69 21.47 -18.78
C PHE A 18 -2.96 22.01 -20.01
N LYS A 19 -1.72 22.45 -19.88
CA LYS A 19 -0.90 22.91 -21.01
C LYS A 19 -0.60 21.81 -22.03
N LYS A 20 -0.55 20.56 -21.59
CA LYS A 20 -0.22 19.41 -22.44
C LYS A 20 -1.42 18.83 -23.21
N VAL A 21 -2.65 19.03 -22.71
CA VAL A 21 -3.89 18.48 -23.29
C VAL A 21 -4.45 19.34 -24.43
N ALA A 22 -4.15 20.64 -24.45
CA ALA A 22 -4.76 21.59 -25.40
C ALA A 22 -4.47 21.31 -26.88
N GLY A 23 -3.41 20.53 -27.20
CA GLY A 23 -2.99 20.22 -28.61
C GLY A 23 -3.33 18.83 -29.13
N LYS A 24 -4.09 17.99 -28.41
CA LYS A 24 -4.28 16.57 -28.76
C LYS A 24 -5.65 16.28 -29.41
N SER A 25 -5.75 15.15 -30.14
CA SER A 25 -7.01 14.69 -30.74
C SER A 25 -8.08 14.41 -29.67
N ALA A 26 -9.36 14.46 -30.02
CA ALA A 26 -10.49 14.27 -29.09
C ALA A 26 -10.39 12.95 -28.29
N GLU A 27 -9.95 11.87 -28.93
CA GLU A 27 -9.78 10.56 -28.29
C GLU A 27 -8.65 10.57 -27.24
N LYS A 28 -7.50 11.21 -27.55
CA LYS A 28 -6.42 11.40 -26.59
C LYS A 28 -6.84 12.28 -25.41
N ARG A 29 -7.66 13.29 -25.66
CA ARG A 29 -8.21 14.14 -24.57
C ARG A 29 -9.13 13.36 -23.66
N LEU A 30 -9.96 12.45 -24.22
CA LEU A 30 -10.85 11.62 -23.41
C LEU A 30 -10.10 10.63 -22.53
N VAL A 31 -9.06 9.99 -23.07
CA VAL A 31 -8.20 9.07 -22.30
C VAL A 31 -7.47 9.81 -21.16
N GLU A 32 -6.96 11.01 -21.46
CA GLU A 32 -6.31 11.84 -20.43
C GLU A 32 -7.28 12.38 -19.38
N ALA A 33 -8.50 12.76 -19.78
CA ALA A 33 -9.54 13.16 -18.83
C ALA A 33 -9.93 12.03 -17.90
N LYS A 34 -10.09 10.80 -18.41
CA LYS A 34 -10.34 9.61 -17.59
C LYS A 34 -9.20 9.34 -16.62
N LYS A 35 -7.95 9.41 -17.10
CA LYS A 35 -6.77 9.25 -16.24
C LYS A 35 -6.73 10.31 -15.14
N LEU A 36 -7.01 11.55 -15.49
CA LEU A 36 -7.06 12.66 -14.55
C LEU A 36 -8.10 12.45 -13.44
N THR A 37 -9.27 11.92 -13.80
CA THR A 37 -10.32 11.59 -12.84
C THR A 37 -9.88 10.49 -11.89
N VAL A 38 -9.22 9.43 -12.40
CA VAL A 38 -8.66 8.34 -11.58
C VAL A 38 -7.58 8.87 -10.63
N ASP A 39 -6.68 9.72 -11.13
CA ASP A 39 -5.64 10.32 -10.32
C ASP A 39 -6.22 11.20 -9.21
N LEU A 40 -7.30 11.96 -9.50
CA LEU A 40 -7.98 12.81 -8.52
C LEU A 40 -8.70 11.98 -7.44
N ASP A 41 -9.47 10.96 -7.84
CA ASP A 41 -10.12 10.05 -6.90
C ASP A 41 -9.07 9.36 -6.00
N SER A 42 -7.91 9.00 -6.55
CA SER A 42 -6.82 8.38 -5.81
C SER A 42 -6.13 9.35 -4.84
N ILE A 43 -5.95 10.63 -5.22
CA ILE A 43 -5.42 11.67 -4.32
C ILE A 43 -6.36 11.86 -3.13
N ASN A 44 -7.66 12.05 -3.39
CA ASN A 44 -8.66 12.21 -2.34
C ASN A 44 -8.69 10.97 -1.42
N GLY A 45 -8.51 9.77 -2.01
CA GLY A 45 -8.39 8.52 -1.28
C GLY A 45 -7.17 8.49 -0.37
N ILE A 46 -6.00 8.93 -0.86
CA ILE A 46 -4.75 9.01 -0.07
C ILE A 46 -4.96 9.97 1.11
N GLU A 47 -5.53 11.16 0.87
CA GLU A 47 -5.80 12.15 1.92
C GLU A 47 -6.68 11.56 3.04
N ALA A 48 -7.78 10.90 2.68
CA ALA A 48 -8.68 10.27 3.64
C ALA A 48 -8.00 9.17 4.46
N VAL A 49 -7.13 8.36 3.82
CA VAL A 49 -6.39 7.30 4.52
C VAL A 49 -5.29 7.89 5.41
N VAL A 50 -4.59 8.93 4.96
CA VAL A 50 -3.57 9.64 5.77
C VAL A 50 -4.21 10.29 6.99
N GLU A 51 -5.38 10.92 6.84
CA GLU A 51 -6.13 11.47 7.97
C GLU A 51 -6.52 10.37 8.97
N TRP A 52 -7.00 9.22 8.49
CA TRP A 52 -7.31 8.06 9.31
C TRP A 52 -6.07 7.52 10.05
N CYS A 53 -4.89 7.48 9.41
CA CYS A 53 -3.62 7.11 10.04
C CYS A 53 -3.22 8.12 11.12
N THR A 54 -3.34 9.41 10.83
CA THR A 54 -3.01 10.50 11.76
C THR A 54 -3.86 10.42 13.02
N PHE A 55 -5.16 10.14 12.89
CA PHE A 55 -6.04 9.92 14.05
C PHE A 55 -5.57 8.75 14.92
N ARG A 56 -4.89 7.75 14.33
CA ARG A 56 -4.30 6.60 15.03
C ARG A 56 -2.86 6.84 15.49
N ARG A 57 -2.33 8.07 15.33
CA ARG A 57 -0.96 8.46 15.65
C ARG A 57 0.09 7.69 14.82
N VAL A 58 -0.29 7.27 13.62
CA VAL A 58 0.60 6.62 12.64
C VAL A 58 0.97 7.65 11.59
N LYS A 59 2.26 7.82 11.37
CA LYS A 59 2.81 8.76 10.39
C LYS A 59 2.92 8.08 9.03
N VAL A 60 2.52 8.77 7.96
CA VAL A 60 2.68 8.30 6.59
C VAL A 60 3.75 9.13 5.89
N ALA A 61 4.74 8.48 5.30
CA ALA A 61 5.84 9.11 4.58
C ALA A 61 5.92 8.60 3.13
N PHE A 62 5.95 9.51 2.15
CA PHE A 62 6.17 9.18 0.75
C PHE A 62 7.64 9.37 0.42
N THR A 63 8.34 8.29 0.10
CA THR A 63 9.80 8.29 -0.11
C THR A 63 10.17 7.67 -1.45
N THR A 64 11.35 7.99 -1.97
CA THR A 64 11.87 7.38 -3.21
C THR A 64 12.71 6.13 -2.95
N LYS A 65 12.94 5.78 -1.68
CA LYS A 65 13.92 4.78 -1.25
C LYS A 65 13.32 3.49 -0.72
N SER A 66 12.01 3.46 -0.39
CA SER A 66 11.38 2.26 0.18
C SER A 66 10.40 1.63 -0.81
N GLU A 67 10.23 0.33 -0.72
CA GLU A 67 9.00 -0.35 -1.08
C GLU A 67 7.94 0.03 -0.04
N GLY A 68 6.66 -0.30 -0.21
CA GLY A 68 5.67 -0.06 0.84
C GLY A 68 6.04 -0.86 2.10
N VAL A 69 5.99 -0.23 3.28
CA VAL A 69 6.23 -0.92 4.55
C VAL A 69 5.56 -0.21 5.72
N TYR A 70 4.90 -0.96 6.58
CA TYR A 70 4.47 -0.51 7.90
C TYR A 70 5.50 -0.92 8.94
N ASP A 71 6.09 0.07 9.63
CA ASP A 71 6.99 -0.14 10.77
C ASP A 71 6.19 0.04 12.06
N SER A 72 5.86 -1.08 12.71
CA SER A 72 5.09 -1.09 13.96
C SER A 72 5.88 -0.52 15.13
N GLY A 73 7.21 -0.64 15.13
CA GLY A 73 8.09 -0.12 16.18
C GLY A 73 8.17 1.40 16.18
N LEU A 74 8.13 2.02 15.00
CA LEU A 74 8.15 3.48 14.84
C LEU A 74 6.75 4.09 14.71
N GLY A 75 5.70 3.31 14.44
CA GLY A 75 4.37 3.81 14.11
C GLY A 75 4.36 4.59 12.80
N GLU A 76 5.11 4.13 11.80
CA GLU A 76 5.26 4.81 10.51
C GLU A 76 4.90 3.88 9.36
N ILE A 77 4.27 4.45 8.32
CA ILE A 77 4.05 3.81 7.03
C ILE A 77 4.88 4.55 5.98
N HIS A 78 5.68 3.82 5.23
CA HIS A 78 6.49 4.35 4.14
C HIS A 78 5.95 3.87 2.80
N ILE A 79 5.70 4.81 1.88
CA ILE A 79 5.15 4.52 0.54
C ILE A 79 6.13 4.98 -0.53
N ASN A 80 6.34 4.16 -1.56
CA ASN A 80 7.19 4.52 -2.68
C ASN A 80 6.51 5.57 -3.57
N SER A 81 7.03 6.79 -3.55
CA SER A 81 6.51 7.93 -4.32
C SER A 81 6.76 7.84 -5.83
N ARG A 82 7.52 6.84 -6.31
CA ARG A 82 7.74 6.59 -7.76
C ARG A 82 6.63 5.77 -8.40
N GLN A 83 5.77 5.15 -7.61
CA GLN A 83 4.59 4.45 -8.11
C GLN A 83 3.59 5.43 -8.72
N SER A 84 2.65 4.94 -9.55
CA SER A 84 1.48 5.72 -9.92
C SER A 84 0.67 6.08 -8.67
N ILE A 85 -0.07 7.19 -8.71
CA ILE A 85 -0.88 7.67 -7.57
C ILE A 85 -1.87 6.58 -7.11
N GLU A 86 -2.50 5.92 -8.07
CA GLU A 86 -3.42 4.81 -7.79
C GLU A 86 -2.71 3.65 -7.06
N ASN A 87 -1.51 3.27 -7.50
CA ASN A 87 -0.73 2.23 -6.82
C ASN A 87 -0.24 2.68 -5.43
N GLN A 88 0.09 3.97 -5.26
CA GLN A 88 0.42 4.52 -3.93
C GLN A 88 -0.76 4.38 -2.97
N LEU A 89 -1.99 4.70 -3.43
CA LEU A 89 -3.20 4.51 -2.63
C LEU A 89 -3.39 3.04 -2.22
N TYR A 90 -3.24 2.12 -3.18
CA TYR A 90 -3.48 0.69 -2.91
C TYR A 90 -2.42 0.08 -2.01
N THR A 91 -1.15 0.50 -2.18
CA THR A 91 -0.08 0.12 -1.27
C THR A 91 -0.33 0.69 0.13
N LEU A 92 -0.74 1.96 0.24
CA LEU A 92 -1.07 2.57 1.54
C LEU A 92 -2.23 1.82 2.24
N LEU A 93 -3.26 1.44 1.50
CA LEU A 93 -4.37 0.63 2.04
C LEU A 93 -3.88 -0.74 2.52
N HIS A 94 -2.95 -1.37 1.81
CA HIS A 94 -2.33 -2.63 2.20
C HIS A 94 -1.55 -2.48 3.52
N GLU A 95 -0.69 -1.47 3.65
CA GLU A 95 0.06 -1.20 4.88
C GLU A 95 -0.87 -0.87 6.06
N CYS A 96 -1.98 -0.16 5.81
CA CYS A 96 -3.04 -0.01 6.81
C CYS A 96 -3.70 -1.34 7.19
N GLY A 97 -3.69 -2.32 6.29
CA GLY A 97 -4.12 -3.68 6.58
C GLY A 97 -3.23 -4.35 7.63
N HIS A 98 -1.91 -4.22 7.53
CA HIS A 98 -0.96 -4.67 8.55
C HIS A 98 -1.17 -3.94 9.88
N LEU A 99 -1.32 -2.61 9.87
CA LEU A 99 -1.68 -1.83 11.05
C LEU A 99 -2.95 -2.37 11.73
N LEU A 100 -3.98 -2.73 10.96
CA LEU A 100 -5.22 -3.29 11.49
C LEU A 100 -5.08 -4.73 12.00
N ILE A 101 -4.09 -5.48 11.53
CA ILE A 101 -3.72 -6.78 12.09
C ILE A 101 -3.05 -6.56 13.44
N ASP A 102 -2.10 -5.65 13.50
CA ASP A 102 -1.31 -5.35 14.69
C ASP A 102 -2.17 -4.78 15.83
N ASP A 103 -3.08 -3.86 15.55
CA ASP A 103 -4.06 -3.32 16.51
C ASP A 103 -4.87 -4.41 17.23
N ARG A 104 -5.14 -5.54 16.55
CA ARG A 104 -5.86 -6.67 17.11
C ARG A 104 -4.94 -7.70 17.78
N SER A 105 -3.64 -7.55 17.61
CA SER A 105 -2.64 -8.47 18.16
C SER A 105 -2.61 -8.49 19.69
N GLN A 106 -3.17 -7.48 20.32
CA GLN A 106 -3.32 -7.40 21.77
C GLN A 106 -4.49 -8.24 22.31
N THR A 107 -5.31 -8.81 21.44
CA THR A 107 -6.36 -9.74 21.83
C THR A 107 -5.87 -11.18 21.77
N THR A 108 -6.39 -12.06 22.62
CA THR A 108 -5.94 -13.45 22.80
C THR A 108 -6.11 -14.36 21.56
N GLU A 109 -6.81 -13.92 20.53
CA GLU A 109 -7.03 -14.64 19.27
C GLU A 109 -6.03 -14.22 18.18
N PHE A 110 -4.75 -14.47 18.42
CA PHE A 110 -3.70 -13.96 17.57
C PHE A 110 -3.25 -14.99 16.52
N ARG A 111 -3.82 -14.89 15.31
CA ARG A 111 -3.57 -15.81 14.21
C ARG A 111 -2.16 -15.68 13.62
N PHE A 112 -1.63 -14.45 13.51
CA PHE A 112 -0.40 -14.14 12.77
C PHE A 112 0.84 -13.84 13.64
N ARG A 113 0.75 -13.90 14.98
CA ARG A 113 1.84 -13.56 15.91
C ARG A 113 3.15 -14.33 15.68
N LYS A 114 3.07 -15.45 14.99
CA LYS A 114 4.22 -16.31 14.65
C LYS A 114 4.79 -15.98 13.27
N GLY A 115 4.24 -15.01 12.52
CA GLY A 115 4.71 -14.62 11.22
C GLY A 115 6.05 -13.86 11.31
N TYR A 116 5.99 -12.56 11.41
CA TYR A 116 7.17 -11.69 11.32
C TYR A 116 8.05 -11.63 12.59
N TYR A 117 7.51 -11.90 13.77
CA TYR A 117 8.20 -11.70 15.06
C TYR A 117 8.87 -12.96 15.65
N VAL A 118 9.07 -14.00 14.86
CA VAL A 118 9.75 -15.21 15.35
C VAL A 118 11.26 -14.98 15.35
N LEU A 119 11.87 -14.96 16.54
CA LEU A 119 13.31 -14.81 16.72
C LEU A 119 14.08 -16.11 16.50
N ASP A 120 13.42 -17.27 16.52
CA ASP A 120 14.03 -18.58 16.31
C ASP A 120 14.24 -18.85 14.80
N ASP A 121 15.48 -18.87 14.37
CA ASP A 121 15.87 -19.09 12.97
C ASP A 121 15.37 -20.42 12.39
N VAL A 122 15.22 -21.47 13.22
CA VAL A 122 14.69 -22.76 12.76
C VAL A 122 13.21 -22.64 12.43
N VAL A 123 12.46 -21.94 13.29
CA VAL A 123 11.03 -21.68 13.06
C VAL A 123 10.82 -20.76 11.86
N ARG A 124 11.64 -19.70 11.73
CA ARG A 124 11.59 -18.75 10.59
C ARG A 124 11.81 -19.44 9.24
N LYS A 125 12.66 -20.46 9.18
CA LYS A 125 12.92 -21.25 7.97
C LYS A 125 11.88 -22.32 7.71
N SER A 126 10.96 -22.56 8.64
CA SER A 126 9.94 -23.59 8.48
C SER A 126 8.91 -23.22 7.41
N PHE A 127 8.41 -24.23 6.70
CA PHE A 127 7.34 -24.05 5.72
C PHE A 127 6.06 -23.47 6.35
N VAL A 128 5.72 -23.91 7.57
CA VAL A 128 4.57 -23.41 8.32
C VAL A 128 4.68 -21.92 8.59
N HIS A 129 5.88 -21.43 8.97
CA HIS A 129 6.11 -20.01 9.16
C HIS A 129 5.93 -19.21 7.86
N ARG A 130 6.49 -19.71 6.74
CA ARG A 130 6.34 -19.05 5.44
C ARG A 130 4.88 -18.97 4.99
N ILE A 131 4.10 -20.02 5.21
CA ILE A 131 2.67 -20.02 4.93
C ILE A 131 1.93 -19.02 5.82
N SER A 132 2.31 -18.89 7.10
CA SER A 132 1.71 -17.89 8.00
C SER A 132 1.93 -16.46 7.51
N ILE A 133 3.11 -16.16 6.95
CA ILE A 133 3.40 -14.85 6.34
C ILE A 133 2.51 -14.63 5.11
N VAL A 134 2.39 -15.62 4.22
CA VAL A 134 1.51 -15.51 3.05
C VAL A 134 0.06 -15.27 3.46
N ASP A 135 -0.43 -15.95 4.50
CA ASP A 135 -1.79 -15.77 5.03
C ASP A 135 -1.99 -14.36 5.62
N GLU A 136 -0.98 -13.83 6.31
CA GLU A 136 -0.98 -12.46 6.81
C GLU A 136 -1.05 -11.42 5.69
N GLU A 137 -0.27 -11.61 4.62
CA GLU A 137 -0.31 -10.76 3.45
C GLU A 137 -1.69 -10.75 2.78
N PHE A 138 -2.33 -11.91 2.63
CA PHE A 138 -3.69 -12.01 2.11
C PHE A 138 -4.68 -11.23 2.98
N GLU A 139 -4.58 -11.37 4.29
CA GLU A 139 -5.44 -10.67 5.24
C GLU A 139 -5.19 -9.16 5.22
N ALA A 140 -3.95 -8.69 5.11
CA ALA A 140 -3.63 -7.28 5.01
C ALA A 140 -4.31 -6.63 3.79
N TRP A 141 -4.23 -7.26 2.60
CA TRP A 141 -4.96 -6.80 1.42
C TRP A 141 -6.48 -6.78 1.61
N ALA A 142 -7.05 -7.81 2.27
CA ALA A 142 -8.48 -7.87 2.54
C ALA A 142 -8.94 -6.76 3.49
N ARG A 143 -8.16 -6.48 4.54
CA ARG A 143 -8.43 -5.40 5.49
C ARG A 143 -8.28 -4.03 4.86
N GLY A 144 -7.26 -3.82 4.03
CA GLY A 144 -7.08 -2.59 3.27
C GLY A 144 -8.28 -2.27 2.39
N ARG A 145 -8.79 -3.26 1.62
CA ARG A 145 -10.01 -3.11 0.83
C ARG A 145 -11.25 -2.79 1.71
N LYS A 146 -11.37 -3.44 2.85
CA LYS A 146 -12.47 -3.17 3.79
C LYS A 146 -12.37 -1.77 4.38
N LEU A 147 -11.15 -1.30 4.65
CA LEU A 147 -10.90 0.06 5.12
C LEU A 147 -11.30 1.08 4.05
N ALA A 148 -10.91 0.87 2.78
CA ALA A 148 -11.33 1.75 1.67
C ALA A 148 -12.84 1.92 1.64
N ARG A 149 -13.61 0.84 1.70
CA ARG A 149 -15.08 0.88 1.74
C ARG A 149 -15.59 1.65 2.95
N LYS A 150 -14.99 1.46 4.13
CA LYS A 150 -15.38 2.16 5.37
C LYS A 150 -15.15 3.66 5.30
N LEU A 151 -14.09 4.09 4.61
CA LEU A 151 -13.74 5.50 4.43
C LEU A 151 -14.42 6.15 3.21
N GLY A 152 -15.21 5.39 2.43
CA GLY A 152 -15.80 5.88 1.19
C GLY A 152 -14.78 6.12 0.07
N VAL A 153 -13.58 5.53 0.18
CA VAL A 153 -12.51 5.63 -0.82
C VAL A 153 -12.87 4.76 -2.02
N LYS A 154 -12.88 5.37 -3.20
CA LYS A 154 -13.12 4.66 -4.46
C LYS A 154 -11.85 3.89 -4.85
N ILE A 155 -12.01 2.63 -5.16
CA ILE A 155 -10.96 1.77 -5.72
C ILE A 155 -11.46 1.13 -7.03
N ASN A 156 -10.55 0.95 -7.97
CA ASN A 156 -10.79 0.10 -9.13
C ASN A 156 -10.43 -1.34 -8.73
N ASP A 157 -11.45 -2.18 -8.57
CA ASP A 157 -11.26 -3.55 -8.07
C ASP A 157 -10.31 -4.38 -8.97
N ASP A 158 -10.38 -4.22 -10.30
CA ASP A 158 -9.52 -4.97 -11.24
C ASP A 158 -8.04 -4.56 -11.08
N VAL A 159 -7.77 -3.27 -10.96
CA VAL A 159 -6.40 -2.76 -10.76
C VAL A 159 -5.88 -3.13 -9.38
N PHE A 160 -6.72 -3.02 -8.36
CA PHE A 160 -6.39 -3.43 -7.00
C PHE A 160 -6.05 -4.92 -6.92
N ASP A 161 -6.87 -5.78 -7.53
CA ASP A 161 -6.64 -7.22 -7.54
C ASP A 161 -5.42 -7.61 -8.39
N THR A 162 -5.13 -6.89 -9.47
CA THR A 162 -3.92 -7.07 -10.26
C THR A 162 -2.68 -6.73 -9.44
N LEU A 163 -2.69 -5.61 -8.72
CA LEU A 163 -1.59 -5.21 -7.85
C LEU A 163 -1.38 -6.20 -6.71
N LYS A 164 -2.46 -6.58 -6.02
CA LYS A 164 -2.46 -7.62 -4.99
C LYS A 164 -1.86 -8.93 -5.50
N ALA A 165 -2.30 -9.42 -6.66
CA ALA A 165 -1.80 -10.67 -7.24
C ALA A 165 -0.29 -10.59 -7.53
N LYS A 166 0.19 -9.43 -8.01
CA LYS A 166 1.62 -9.20 -8.25
C LYS A 166 2.43 -9.31 -6.96
N PHE A 167 1.98 -8.69 -5.87
CA PHE A 167 2.67 -8.75 -4.58
C PHE A 167 2.61 -10.16 -3.98
N LEU A 168 1.42 -10.77 -3.91
CA LEU A 168 1.25 -12.12 -3.37
C LEU A 168 2.05 -13.18 -4.12
N LYS A 169 2.23 -13.01 -5.45
CA LYS A 169 3.08 -13.92 -6.24
C LYS A 169 4.50 -13.99 -5.68
N SER A 170 5.11 -12.86 -5.31
CA SER A 170 6.47 -12.86 -4.75
C SER A 170 6.55 -13.61 -3.43
N TYR A 171 5.59 -13.40 -2.54
CA TYR A 171 5.51 -14.12 -1.26
C TYR A 171 5.27 -15.63 -1.45
N MET A 172 4.42 -16.00 -2.40
CA MET A 172 4.16 -17.42 -2.70
C MET A 172 5.41 -18.12 -3.24
N LEU A 173 6.13 -17.49 -4.18
CA LEU A 173 7.36 -18.05 -4.74
C LEU A 173 8.45 -18.17 -3.66
N TRP A 174 8.59 -17.16 -2.80
CA TRP A 174 9.46 -17.26 -1.64
C TRP A 174 9.05 -18.39 -0.69
N ALA A 175 7.76 -18.55 -0.40
CA ALA A 175 7.27 -19.56 0.53
C ALA A 175 7.57 -20.98 0.07
N ILE A 176 7.51 -21.25 -1.24
CA ILE A 176 7.89 -22.55 -1.81
C ILE A 176 9.41 -22.73 -2.01
N GLY A 177 10.20 -21.70 -1.69
CA GLY A 177 11.66 -21.76 -1.79
C GLY A 177 12.22 -21.55 -3.20
N ASP A 178 11.50 -20.82 -4.08
CA ASP A 178 12.01 -20.46 -5.39
C ASP A 178 13.25 -19.58 -5.25
N PRO A 179 14.42 -20.00 -5.77
CA PRO A 179 15.69 -19.28 -5.57
C PRO A 179 15.73 -17.92 -6.26
N SER A 180 14.84 -17.65 -7.20
CA SER A 180 14.73 -16.36 -7.88
C SER A 180 14.02 -15.28 -7.03
N TYR A 181 13.42 -15.68 -5.90
CA TYR A 181 12.69 -14.78 -5.02
C TYR A 181 13.24 -14.83 -3.60
N GLN A 182 13.85 -13.72 -3.19
CA GLN A 182 14.22 -13.46 -1.80
C GLN A 182 13.36 -12.29 -1.31
N ILE A 183 12.59 -12.51 -0.25
CA ILE A 183 11.94 -11.41 0.46
C ILE A 183 12.98 -10.84 1.42
N SER A 184 13.20 -9.52 1.37
CA SER A 184 13.94 -8.84 2.43
C SER A 184 13.12 -8.98 3.72
N GLU A 185 13.56 -9.88 4.59
CA GLU A 185 12.95 -10.02 5.91
C GLU A 185 13.04 -8.66 6.63
N PRO A 186 11.97 -8.21 7.31
CA PRO A 186 12.05 -7.03 8.15
C PRO A 186 13.15 -7.25 9.21
N LYS A 187 14.04 -6.26 9.30
CA LYS A 187 15.14 -6.24 10.27
C LYS A 187 14.63 -6.00 11.67
#